data_0996e671f69d4a483251e1113273d9c8
#
_entry.id   0996e671f69d4a483251e1113273d9c8
#
_cell.length_a   1.000
_cell.length_b   1.000
_cell.length_c   1.000
_cell.angle_alpha   90.00
_cell.angle_beta   90.00
_cell.angle_gamma   90.00
#
_symmetry.space_group_name_H-M   'P 1'
#
loop_
_entity.id
_entity.type
_entity.pdbx_description
1 polymer ?
#
loop_
_entity_poly.entity_id
_entity_poly.type
_entity_poly.pdbx_seq_one_letter_code
_entity_poly.pdbx_strand_id
1 'polypeptide(L)'
;TFEKLETKEQVMQFYDVLQINLKKLGLKSVHSYEDLIDLKYNRFVQEIEFYGVFLESKMIAGSMVFLFDGSIMHTQYLSSDEQYQKLFPMDFLIYHLIECAVEKQLELFTFGICTENQGRYLNFGLSRFKEGFGTEFCLNKSFEKRLLLS
;
A
#
# COMPACT_ATOMS: atom_id res chain seq x y z
N THR A 1 -1.37 -16.85 7.78
CA THR A 1 0.00 -16.34 8.04
C THR A 1 0.23 -15.01 7.39
N PHE A 2 1.19 -14.23 7.91
CA PHE A 2 1.71 -13.01 7.31
C PHE A 2 3.17 -13.27 6.89
N GLU A 3 3.53 -12.86 5.67
CA GLU A 3 4.83 -13.16 5.10
C GLU A 3 5.35 -11.98 4.25
N LYS A 4 6.67 -11.76 4.29
CA LYS A 4 7.36 -10.93 3.31
C LYS A 4 7.52 -11.73 2.02
N LEU A 5 7.20 -11.12 0.89
CA LEU A 5 7.24 -11.78 -0.41
C LEU A 5 8.63 -11.62 -1.05
N GLU A 6 9.30 -12.73 -1.30
CA GLU A 6 10.68 -12.74 -1.80
C GLU A 6 10.78 -13.23 -3.24
N THR A 7 9.76 -13.95 -3.74
CA THR A 7 9.80 -14.53 -5.09
C THR A 7 8.87 -13.82 -6.06
N LYS A 8 9.18 -13.92 -7.35
CA LYS A 8 8.35 -13.35 -8.42
C LYS A 8 6.95 -13.97 -8.45
N GLU A 9 6.85 -15.25 -8.12
CA GLU A 9 5.59 -15.97 -8.04
C GLU A 9 4.69 -15.42 -6.93
N GLN A 10 5.27 -15.09 -5.77
CA GLN A 10 4.53 -14.44 -4.68
C GLN A 10 4.10 -13.01 -5.06
N VAL A 11 4.94 -12.26 -5.76
CA VAL A 11 4.57 -10.93 -6.29
C VAL A 11 3.45 -11.04 -7.34
N MET A 12 3.40 -12.12 -8.13
CA MET A 12 2.29 -12.38 -9.04
C MET A 12 0.98 -12.62 -8.24
N GLN A 13 1.02 -13.41 -7.19
CA GLN A 13 -0.16 -13.61 -6.33
C GLN A 13 -0.65 -12.29 -5.72
N PHE A 14 0.28 -11.42 -5.29
CA PHE A 14 -0.08 -10.07 -4.85
C PHE A 14 -0.75 -9.26 -5.96
N TYR A 15 -0.21 -9.31 -7.19
CA TYR A 15 -0.78 -8.61 -8.33
C TYR A 15 -2.20 -9.08 -8.64
N ASP A 16 -2.47 -10.40 -8.53
CA ASP A 16 -3.81 -10.95 -8.71
C ASP A 16 -4.80 -10.41 -7.66
N VAL A 17 -4.41 -10.37 -6.39
CA VAL A 17 -5.22 -9.78 -5.31
C VAL A 17 -5.43 -8.27 -5.54
N LEU A 18 -4.40 -7.56 -6.02
CA LEU A 18 -4.52 -6.14 -6.39
C LEU A 18 -5.54 -5.95 -7.52
N GLN A 19 -5.51 -6.78 -8.57
CA GLN A 19 -6.46 -6.70 -9.68
C GLN A 19 -7.90 -6.97 -9.22
N ILE A 20 -8.13 -7.96 -8.35
CA ILE A 20 -9.44 -8.25 -7.76
C ILE A 20 -9.98 -7.01 -7.03
N ASN A 21 -9.17 -6.41 -6.17
CA ASN A 21 -9.55 -5.24 -5.39
C ASN A 21 -9.84 -4.01 -6.28
N LEU A 22 -8.98 -3.73 -7.26
CA LEU A 22 -9.16 -2.59 -8.17
C LEU A 22 -10.38 -2.74 -9.07
N LYS A 23 -10.65 -3.96 -9.57
CA LYS A 23 -11.84 -4.26 -10.37
C LYS A 23 -13.13 -3.96 -9.61
N LYS A 24 -13.18 -4.31 -8.32
CA LYS A 24 -14.32 -3.99 -7.43
C LYS A 24 -14.55 -2.47 -7.34
N LEU A 25 -13.46 -1.69 -7.30
CA LEU A 25 -13.52 -0.23 -7.22
C LEU A 25 -13.74 0.44 -8.59
N GLY A 26 -13.84 -0.32 -9.68
CA GLY A 26 -13.93 0.22 -11.03
C GLY A 26 -12.65 0.90 -11.52
N LEU A 27 -11.53 0.59 -10.88
CA LEU A 27 -10.21 1.18 -11.16
C LEU A 27 -9.32 0.18 -11.92
N LYS A 28 -8.25 0.71 -12.49
CA LYS A 28 -7.15 -0.07 -13.08
C LYS A 28 -5.87 0.19 -12.33
N SER A 29 -4.99 -0.80 -12.25
CA SER A 29 -3.64 -0.60 -11.73
C SER A 29 -2.88 0.40 -12.60
N VAL A 30 -2.13 1.28 -11.95
CA VAL A 30 -1.19 2.20 -12.62
C VAL A 30 0.04 1.42 -13.11
N HIS A 31 0.42 0.35 -12.37
CA HIS A 31 1.56 -0.49 -12.71
C HIS A 31 1.07 -1.85 -13.24
N SER A 32 1.73 -2.35 -14.28
CA SER A 32 1.61 -3.74 -14.71
C SER A 32 2.39 -4.66 -13.75
N TYR A 33 2.24 -5.97 -13.93
CA TYR A 33 3.05 -6.94 -13.19
C TYR A 33 4.55 -6.75 -13.49
N GLU A 34 4.89 -6.54 -14.77
CA GLU A 34 6.26 -6.31 -15.23
C GLU A 34 6.86 -5.06 -14.59
N ASP A 35 6.06 -3.99 -14.45
CA ASP A 35 6.49 -2.77 -13.76
C ASP A 35 6.82 -3.05 -12.29
N LEU A 36 5.98 -3.82 -11.58
CA LEU A 36 6.23 -4.19 -10.18
C LEU A 36 7.51 -5.01 -10.02
N ILE A 37 7.76 -5.94 -10.93
CA ILE A 37 8.98 -6.75 -10.95
C ILE A 37 10.20 -5.87 -11.24
N ASP A 38 10.13 -4.97 -12.22
CA ASP A 38 11.21 -4.04 -12.53
C ASP A 38 11.52 -3.12 -11.36
N LEU A 39 10.48 -2.54 -10.77
CA LEU A 39 10.63 -1.67 -9.60
C LEU A 39 11.33 -2.40 -8.43
N LYS A 40 10.88 -3.62 -8.10
CA LYS A 40 11.37 -4.39 -6.94
C LYS A 40 12.78 -4.93 -7.16
N TYR A 41 13.05 -5.54 -8.33
CA TYR A 41 14.25 -6.34 -8.52
C TYR A 41 15.37 -5.64 -9.29
N ASN A 42 15.08 -4.51 -9.98
CA ASN A 42 16.07 -3.80 -10.79
C ASN A 42 16.31 -2.37 -10.32
N ARG A 43 15.26 -1.64 -9.91
CA ARG A 43 15.37 -0.19 -9.67
C ARG A 43 15.42 0.20 -8.21
N PHE A 44 14.58 -0.39 -7.36
CA PHE A 44 14.40 -0.01 -5.95
C PHE A 44 14.48 -1.26 -5.05
N VAL A 45 15.58 -1.99 -5.18
CA VAL A 45 15.76 -3.31 -4.56
C VAL A 45 15.68 -3.26 -3.04
N GLN A 46 16.17 -2.17 -2.45
CA GLN A 46 16.21 -1.96 -1.00
C GLN A 46 14.99 -1.18 -0.48
N GLU A 47 14.38 -0.38 -1.35
CA GLU A 47 13.33 0.57 -0.98
C GLU A 47 11.92 0.00 -1.16
N ILE A 48 11.75 -1.10 -1.89
CA ILE A 48 10.43 -1.72 -2.10
C ILE A 48 10.37 -3.09 -1.43
N GLU A 49 9.35 -3.27 -0.61
CA GLU A 49 9.01 -4.58 -0.05
C GLU A 49 7.55 -4.91 -0.35
N PHE A 50 7.30 -6.20 -0.53
CA PHE A 50 5.95 -6.75 -0.66
C PHE A 50 5.65 -7.65 0.52
N TYR A 51 4.39 -7.62 0.98
CA TYR A 51 3.89 -8.44 2.07
C TYR A 51 2.56 -9.06 1.70
N GLY A 52 2.31 -10.28 2.18
CA GLY A 52 1.09 -11.01 1.92
C GLY A 52 0.51 -11.65 3.17
N VAL A 53 -0.81 -11.75 3.20
CA VAL A 53 -1.56 -12.54 4.17
C VAL A 53 -2.12 -13.77 3.45
N PHE A 54 -1.82 -14.94 3.98
CA PHE A 54 -2.20 -16.21 3.41
C PHE A 54 -3.19 -16.94 4.31
N LEU A 55 -4.19 -17.51 3.69
CA LEU A 55 -5.03 -18.56 4.25
C LEU A 55 -4.60 -19.87 3.57
N GLU A 56 -3.97 -20.76 4.33
CA GLU A 56 -3.28 -21.93 3.77
C GLU A 56 -2.23 -21.48 2.71
N SER A 57 -2.41 -21.87 1.45
CA SER A 57 -1.51 -21.51 0.34
C SER A 57 -2.02 -20.33 -0.52
N LYS A 58 -3.24 -19.82 -0.23
CA LYS A 58 -3.85 -18.74 -1.02
C LYS A 58 -3.61 -17.40 -0.37
N MET A 59 -3.07 -16.45 -1.12
CA MET A 59 -2.98 -15.06 -0.68
C MET A 59 -4.37 -14.42 -0.69
N ILE A 60 -4.77 -13.81 0.43
CA ILE A 60 -6.07 -13.18 0.63
C ILE A 60 -6.00 -11.67 0.87
N ALA A 61 -4.81 -11.16 1.20
CA ALA A 61 -4.50 -9.73 1.24
C ALA A 61 -3.02 -9.51 0.99
N GLY A 62 -2.64 -8.32 0.56
CA GLY A 62 -1.25 -7.97 0.36
C GLY A 62 -1.02 -6.47 0.25
N SER A 63 0.23 -6.09 0.42
CA SER A 63 0.70 -4.71 0.34
C SER A 63 2.02 -4.62 -0.41
N MET A 64 2.18 -3.53 -1.15
CA MET A 64 3.45 -3.02 -1.59
C MET A 64 3.78 -1.79 -0.74
N VAL A 65 4.96 -1.77 -0.15
CA VAL A 65 5.42 -0.64 0.65
C VAL A 65 6.70 -0.06 0.08
N PHE A 66 6.86 1.26 0.24
CA PHE A 66 8.13 1.95 0.04
C PHE A 66 8.79 2.23 1.38
N LEU A 67 10.09 2.03 1.45
CA LEU A 67 10.95 2.43 2.55
C LEU A 67 11.74 3.67 2.12
N PHE A 68 11.44 4.82 2.70
CA PHE A 68 12.13 6.06 2.39
C PHE A 68 13.17 6.40 3.46
N ASP A 69 14.39 6.67 3.02
CA ASP A 69 15.54 7.11 3.84
C ASP A 69 15.79 6.26 5.09
N GLY A 70 15.34 5.00 5.09
CA GLY A 70 15.47 4.09 6.22
C GLY A 70 14.65 4.48 7.46
N SER A 71 13.77 5.47 7.35
CA SER A 71 12.98 5.98 8.48
C SER A 71 11.45 5.93 8.27
N ILE A 72 10.98 5.79 7.03
CA ILE A 72 9.56 5.83 6.71
C ILE A 72 9.13 4.57 5.96
N MET A 73 8.05 3.92 6.42
CA MET A 73 7.31 2.93 5.65
C MET A 73 6.04 3.54 5.10
N HIS A 74 5.91 3.57 3.77
CA HIS A 74 4.74 4.08 3.07
C HIS A 74 3.99 2.97 2.35
N THR A 75 2.70 2.79 2.64
CA THR A 75 1.87 1.82 1.91
C THR A 75 1.44 2.39 0.57
N GLN A 76 2.02 1.88 -0.50
CA GLN A 76 1.67 2.26 -1.88
C GLN A 76 0.39 1.58 -2.34
N TYR A 77 0.27 0.28 -2.06
CA TYR A 77 -0.93 -0.51 -2.31
C TYR A 77 -1.31 -1.29 -1.07
N LEU A 78 -2.60 -1.28 -0.77
CA LEU A 78 -3.26 -2.15 0.20
C LEU A 78 -4.42 -2.83 -0.51
N SER A 79 -4.42 -4.14 -0.58
CA SER A 79 -5.42 -4.90 -1.33
C SER A 79 -5.85 -6.15 -0.59
N SER A 80 -7.12 -6.51 -0.71
CA SER A 80 -7.67 -7.76 -0.18
C SER A 80 -8.73 -8.35 -1.10
N ASP A 81 -8.81 -9.68 -1.10
CA ASP A 81 -9.88 -10.42 -1.76
C ASP A 81 -11.15 -10.32 -0.91
N GLU A 82 -12.21 -9.73 -1.49
CA GLU A 82 -13.48 -9.51 -0.80
C GLU A 82 -14.17 -10.81 -0.34
N GLN A 83 -13.90 -11.93 -0.97
CA GLN A 83 -14.44 -13.22 -0.57
C GLN A 83 -14.04 -13.62 0.86
N TYR A 84 -12.90 -13.07 1.33
CA TYR A 84 -12.35 -13.33 2.67
C TYR A 84 -12.56 -12.18 3.65
N GLN A 85 -13.36 -11.16 3.32
CA GLN A 85 -13.55 -9.96 4.14
C GLN A 85 -13.98 -10.27 5.58
N LYS A 86 -14.75 -11.35 5.80
CA LYS A 86 -15.20 -11.80 7.13
C LYS A 86 -14.06 -12.26 8.05
N LEU A 87 -12.87 -12.51 7.49
CA LEU A 87 -11.67 -12.88 8.24
C LEU A 87 -10.81 -11.66 8.60
N PHE A 88 -11.25 -10.46 8.23
CA PHE A 88 -10.54 -9.20 8.46
C PHE A 88 -9.07 -9.22 7.97
N PRO A 89 -8.78 -9.70 6.73
CA PRO A 89 -7.41 -9.87 6.28
C PRO A 89 -6.66 -8.55 6.14
N MET A 90 -7.35 -7.43 5.89
CA MET A 90 -6.74 -6.11 5.79
C MET A 90 -6.28 -5.60 7.16
N ASP A 91 -7.10 -5.80 8.19
CA ASP A 91 -6.76 -5.42 9.57
C ASP A 91 -5.54 -6.22 10.05
N PHE A 92 -5.52 -7.52 9.77
CA PHE A 92 -4.40 -8.40 10.07
C PHE A 92 -3.12 -7.99 9.31
N LEU A 93 -3.23 -7.65 8.03
CA LEU A 93 -2.12 -7.16 7.21
C LEU A 93 -1.52 -5.89 7.80
N ILE A 94 -2.36 -4.88 8.07
CA ILE A 94 -1.91 -3.57 8.55
C ILE A 94 -1.29 -3.69 9.94
N TYR A 95 -1.88 -4.48 10.84
CA TYR A 95 -1.32 -4.74 12.16
C TYR A 95 0.13 -5.24 12.05
N HIS A 96 0.38 -6.25 11.23
CA HIS A 96 1.73 -6.81 11.07
C HIS A 96 2.69 -5.88 10.31
N LEU A 97 2.20 -5.05 9.38
CA LEU A 97 3.03 -4.03 8.74
C LEU A 97 3.50 -2.98 9.75
N ILE A 98 2.63 -2.58 10.69
CA ILE A 98 3.01 -1.66 11.78
C ILE A 98 4.04 -2.34 12.69
N GLU A 99 3.86 -3.62 13.06
CA GLU A 99 4.85 -4.38 13.83
C GLU A 99 6.21 -4.42 13.09
N CYS A 100 6.21 -4.71 11.77
CA CYS A 100 7.44 -4.68 10.96
C CYS A 100 8.11 -3.29 10.96
N ALA A 101 7.33 -2.20 10.93
CA ALA A 101 7.87 -0.85 11.00
C ALA A 101 8.54 -0.59 12.36
N VAL A 102 7.92 -1.04 13.46
CA VAL A 102 8.49 -0.95 14.82
C VAL A 102 9.76 -1.78 14.95
N GLU A 103 9.76 -3.03 14.49
CA GLU A 103 10.93 -3.91 14.52
C GLU A 103 12.11 -3.35 13.70
N LYS A 104 11.82 -2.69 12.57
CA LYS A 104 12.81 -1.99 11.75
C LYS A 104 13.25 -0.65 12.37
N GLN A 105 12.66 -0.23 13.50
CA GLN A 105 12.92 1.05 14.16
C GLN A 105 12.64 2.26 13.25
N LEU A 106 11.62 2.18 12.41
CA LEU A 106 11.22 3.28 11.54
C LEU A 106 10.47 4.35 12.36
N GLU A 107 10.67 5.59 12.01
CA GLU A 107 10.07 6.74 12.71
C GLU A 107 8.62 6.98 12.33
N LEU A 108 8.24 6.60 11.09
CA LEU A 108 6.91 6.88 10.55
C LEU A 108 6.37 5.72 9.72
N PHE A 109 5.11 5.37 10.00
CA PHE A 109 4.28 4.53 9.13
C PHE A 109 3.20 5.40 8.48
N THR A 110 3.07 5.40 7.15
CA THR A 110 2.13 6.25 6.44
C THR A 110 1.25 5.47 5.46
N PHE A 111 -0.06 5.75 5.53
CA PHE A 111 -1.08 5.19 4.63
C PHE A 111 -1.26 6.00 3.33
N GLY A 112 -0.49 7.07 3.13
CA GLY A 112 -0.71 7.99 2.02
C GLY A 112 -2.01 8.81 2.14
N ILE A 113 -2.47 9.36 1.01
CA ILE A 113 -3.57 10.32 0.97
C ILE A 113 -4.93 9.69 1.23
N CYS A 114 -5.87 10.52 1.76
CA CYS A 114 -7.29 10.20 1.89
C CYS A 114 -8.17 11.07 0.97
N THR A 115 -7.56 11.74 -0.01
CA THR A 115 -8.26 12.71 -0.87
C THR A 115 -8.34 12.22 -2.30
N GLU A 116 -9.38 12.66 -2.99
CA GLU A 116 -9.65 12.43 -4.41
C GLU A 116 -9.65 13.77 -5.16
N ASN A 117 -9.74 13.72 -6.50
CA ASN A 117 -9.81 14.91 -7.35
C ASN A 117 -8.70 15.94 -7.05
N GLN A 118 -7.44 15.48 -6.99
CA GLN A 118 -6.28 16.34 -6.73
C GLN A 118 -6.36 17.06 -5.37
N GLY A 119 -6.83 16.37 -4.33
CA GLY A 119 -6.93 16.90 -2.98
C GLY A 119 -8.19 17.72 -2.67
N ARG A 120 -9.13 17.82 -3.63
CA ARG A 120 -10.35 18.66 -3.49
C ARG A 120 -11.49 17.96 -2.76
N TYR A 121 -11.44 16.65 -2.62
CA TYR A 121 -12.49 15.86 -2.00
C TYR A 121 -11.89 14.90 -0.99
N LEU A 122 -12.40 14.92 0.25
CA LEU A 122 -12.01 13.96 1.28
C LEU A 122 -12.86 12.70 1.15
N ASN A 123 -12.21 11.55 0.97
CA ASN A 123 -12.87 10.26 1.06
C ASN A 123 -13.03 9.88 2.54
N PHE A 124 -14.21 10.20 3.10
CA PHE A 124 -14.51 9.95 4.52
C PHE A 124 -14.43 8.47 4.92
N GLY A 125 -14.82 7.56 4.02
CA GLY A 125 -14.72 6.11 4.28
C GLY A 125 -13.28 5.66 4.46
N LEU A 126 -12.41 6.07 3.54
CA LEU A 126 -10.98 5.78 3.59
C LEU A 126 -10.29 6.45 4.79
N SER A 127 -10.65 7.71 5.07
CA SER A 127 -10.18 8.45 6.24
C SER A 127 -10.51 7.71 7.53
N ARG A 128 -11.78 7.37 7.74
CA ARG A 128 -12.25 6.66 8.94
C ARG A 128 -11.61 5.28 9.10
N PHE A 129 -11.41 4.57 7.99
CA PHE A 129 -10.70 3.28 8.00
C PHE A 129 -9.26 3.45 8.54
N LYS A 130 -8.52 4.44 8.04
CA LYS A 130 -7.14 4.72 8.49
C LYS A 130 -7.08 5.20 9.95
N GLU A 131 -8.01 6.06 10.37
CA GLU A 131 -8.15 6.53 11.76
C GLU A 131 -8.34 5.37 12.75
N GLY A 132 -8.99 4.28 12.31
CA GLY A 132 -9.18 3.07 13.11
C GLY A 132 -7.87 2.43 13.60
N PHE A 133 -6.74 2.73 12.95
CA PHE A 133 -5.39 2.28 13.35
C PHE A 133 -4.64 3.31 14.20
N GLY A 134 -5.31 4.35 14.70
CA GLY A 134 -4.70 5.36 15.57
C GLY A 134 -3.83 6.37 14.83
N THR A 135 -4.10 6.59 13.54
CA THR A 135 -3.33 7.54 12.73
C THR A 135 -3.72 8.99 13.01
N GLU A 136 -2.77 9.89 12.81
CA GLU A 136 -2.98 11.32 12.77
C GLU A 136 -2.95 11.84 11.33
N PHE A 137 -3.63 12.96 11.08
CA PHE A 137 -3.60 13.62 9.79
C PHE A 137 -2.43 14.59 9.70
N CYS A 138 -1.76 14.57 8.54
CA CYS A 138 -0.88 15.64 8.15
C CYS A 138 -1.38 16.32 6.87
N LEU A 139 -1.10 17.64 6.78
CA LEU A 139 -1.51 18.44 5.63
C LEU A 139 -0.41 18.48 4.56
N ASN A 140 -0.66 17.87 3.42
CA ASN A 140 0.20 18.02 2.25
C ASN A 140 -0.21 19.28 1.47
N LYS A 141 0.62 20.31 1.53
CA LYS A 141 0.38 21.57 0.80
C LYS A 141 0.96 21.48 -0.60
N SER A 142 0.16 21.82 -1.61
CA SER A 142 0.62 22.03 -2.99
C SER A 142 0.71 23.51 -3.29
N PHE A 143 1.78 23.92 -3.96
CA PHE A 143 1.99 25.31 -4.39
C PHE A 143 2.18 25.32 -5.89
N GLU A 144 1.49 26.25 -6.56
CA GLU A 144 1.64 26.50 -7.99
C GLU A 144 2.03 27.97 -8.21
N LYS A 145 3.04 28.18 -9.05
CA LYS A 145 3.47 29.51 -9.49
C LYS A 145 3.51 29.54 -11.01
N ARG A 146 2.69 30.43 -11.63
CA ARG A 146 2.77 30.69 -13.04
C ARG A 146 4.02 31.51 -13.34
N LEU A 147 4.93 30.99 -14.15
CA LEU A 147 6.08 31.73 -14.63
C LEU A 147 5.64 32.53 -15.87
N LEU A 148 5.70 33.85 -15.79
CA LEU A 148 5.54 34.72 -16.95
C LEU A 148 6.88 34.67 -17.71
N LEU A 149 6.84 34.12 -18.93
CA LEU A 149 7.96 34.28 -19.86
C LEU A 149 8.01 35.72 -20.27
N SER A 150 9.08 36.40 -19.92
CA SER A 150 9.41 37.77 -20.36
C SER A 150 9.86 37.77 -21.81
#